data_376b218e57e1d68fdadff55c444a3593
#
_entry.id   376b218e57e1d68fdadff55c444a3593
#
_cell.length_a   1.000
_cell.length_b   1.000
_cell.length_c   1.000
_cell.angle_alpha   90.00
_cell.angle_beta   90.00
_cell.angle_gamma   90.00
#
_symmetry.space_group_name_H-M   'P 1'
#
loop_
_entity.id
_entity.type
_entity.pdbx_description
1 polymer ?
#
loop_
_entity_poly.entity_id
_entity_poly.type
_entity_poly.pdbx_seq_one_letter_code
_entity_poly.pdbx_strand_id
1 'polypeptide(L)'
;MYHFEYDVGTQTLRELEDYESPNNHPGWANVSPDGETVVFVRNHNLWMISGSDYESILDARRGESGDEATEAEEDVEVEEIQLTTDGEEFYAYGGSGGRGETNVTYEENKDDRKRAGVVWSKDSQKFALVRRDQREVGDLWVVHAVGNKRPELESYKYDMPGEENVTQSELLIYDIAARNMVQVNDDPWQDQMMSVASDRQFVYPDSDEARQQVWLSDNSDELWFTRTSRDRKRTDVMVANTATGDVRTVIEERLNTYLDRGYGDGGSDGSLLERVALIPNGDLIWWSERDGWAHVYRYGSDGTLKNRLTEGAWHVDGIAGVDNERGYVFLLGQGRESGEDPYYQHLYRVNLDGSGLTLLNPGDFDHRVNMGESSRFFV
;
A
#
# COMPACT_ATOMS: atom_id res chain seq x y z
N MET A 1 -13.08 -8.18 -24.99
CA MET A 1 -13.64 -8.07 -23.61
C MET A 1 -14.86 -7.16 -23.71
N TYR A 2 -15.96 -7.42 -22.99
CA TYR A 2 -17.14 -6.56 -22.99
C TYR A 2 -17.10 -5.67 -21.76
N HIS A 3 -17.33 -4.38 -21.92
CA HIS A 3 -17.37 -3.41 -20.83
C HIS A 3 -18.80 -2.92 -20.62
N PHE A 4 -19.20 -2.81 -19.36
CA PHE A 4 -20.57 -2.42 -18.99
C PHE A 4 -20.51 -1.32 -17.93
N GLU A 5 -21.43 -0.37 -18.02
CA GLU A 5 -21.70 0.61 -16.99
C GLU A 5 -23.05 0.31 -16.34
N TYR A 6 -23.10 0.33 -15.01
CA TYR A 6 -24.35 0.19 -14.26
C TYR A 6 -24.66 1.46 -13.48
N ASP A 7 -25.72 2.15 -13.88
CA ASP A 7 -26.25 3.30 -13.16
C ASP A 7 -27.10 2.83 -11.97
N VAL A 8 -26.60 3.04 -10.74
CA VAL A 8 -27.26 2.59 -9.50
C VAL A 8 -28.55 3.38 -9.24
N GLY A 9 -28.62 4.65 -9.62
CA GLY A 9 -29.79 5.51 -9.41
C GLY A 9 -30.97 5.12 -10.28
N THR A 10 -30.73 4.81 -11.55
CA THR A 10 -31.74 4.39 -12.51
C THR A 10 -31.90 2.88 -12.61
N GLN A 11 -30.99 2.12 -12.00
CA GLN A 11 -30.90 0.64 -12.07
C GLN A 11 -30.80 0.15 -13.52
N THR A 12 -30.04 0.84 -14.36
CA THR A 12 -29.86 0.46 -15.76
C THR A 12 -28.43 0.01 -16.03
N LEU A 13 -28.32 -1.10 -16.78
CA LEU A 13 -27.07 -1.61 -17.31
C LEU A 13 -26.98 -1.28 -18.78
N ARG A 14 -25.86 -0.71 -19.22
CA ARG A 14 -25.55 -0.53 -20.64
C ARG A 14 -24.21 -1.11 -21.00
N GLU A 15 -24.09 -1.64 -22.18
CA GLU A 15 -22.82 -2.02 -22.77
C GLU A 15 -22.13 -0.78 -23.34
N LEU A 16 -20.81 -0.67 -23.09
CA LEU A 16 -19.96 0.36 -23.66
C LEU A 16 -19.30 -0.20 -24.91
N GLU A 17 -19.98 -0.05 -26.07
CA GLU A 17 -19.57 -0.65 -27.35
C GLU A 17 -18.22 -0.09 -27.87
N ASP A 18 -17.92 1.17 -27.57
CA ASP A 18 -16.71 1.88 -28.00
C ASP A 18 -15.76 2.14 -26.81
N TYR A 19 -15.75 1.26 -25.80
CA TYR A 19 -14.88 1.43 -24.65
C TYR A 19 -13.43 1.30 -25.07
N GLU A 20 -12.72 2.39 -25.00
CA GLU A 20 -11.26 2.40 -25.08
C GLU A 20 -10.70 2.20 -23.69
N SER A 21 -9.79 1.23 -23.57
CA SER A 21 -9.06 1.01 -22.31
C SER A 21 -8.37 2.30 -21.89
N PRO A 22 -8.42 2.67 -20.59
CA PRO A 22 -7.70 3.84 -20.12
C PRO A 22 -6.22 3.76 -20.50
N ASN A 23 -5.59 4.93 -20.55
CA ASN A 23 -4.20 5.09 -20.96
C ASN A 23 -3.28 3.98 -20.43
N ASN A 24 -2.42 3.47 -21.30
CA ASN A 24 -1.40 2.47 -20.98
C ASN A 24 -0.30 3.08 -20.10
N HIS A 25 -0.60 3.23 -18.79
CA HIS A 25 0.34 3.78 -17.82
C HIS A 25 1.58 2.90 -17.68
N PRO A 26 2.79 3.45 -17.82
CA PRO A 26 4.02 2.69 -17.62
C PRO A 26 4.15 2.25 -16.16
N GLY A 27 4.63 1.02 -15.95
CA GLY A 27 4.75 0.42 -14.61
C GLY A 27 5.66 1.16 -13.65
N TRP A 28 6.57 2.01 -14.17
CA TRP A 28 7.49 2.82 -13.37
C TRP A 28 6.84 4.08 -12.78
N ALA A 29 5.74 4.57 -13.35
CA ALA A 29 5.13 5.83 -12.93
C ALA A 29 4.44 5.72 -11.57
N ASN A 30 4.71 6.67 -10.69
CA ASN A 30 3.97 6.90 -9.45
C ASN A 30 3.45 8.36 -9.47
N VAL A 31 2.19 8.51 -9.84
CA VAL A 31 1.54 9.80 -10.14
C VAL A 31 0.94 10.38 -8.88
N SER A 32 1.08 11.69 -8.67
CA SER A 32 0.41 12.40 -7.56
C SER A 32 -1.12 12.40 -7.73
N PRO A 33 -1.91 12.53 -6.65
CA PRO A 33 -3.38 12.54 -6.73
C PRO A 33 -3.98 13.62 -7.65
N ASP A 34 -3.30 14.76 -7.80
CA ASP A 34 -3.70 15.85 -8.71
C ASP A 34 -3.22 15.66 -10.16
N GLY A 35 -2.39 14.63 -10.42
CA GLY A 35 -1.82 14.38 -11.75
C GLY A 35 -0.66 15.29 -12.16
N GLU A 36 -0.28 16.27 -11.32
CA GLU A 36 0.69 17.31 -11.70
C GLU A 36 2.16 16.87 -11.56
N THR A 37 2.42 15.78 -10.82
CA THR A 37 3.77 15.29 -10.53
C THR A 37 3.84 13.77 -10.65
N VAL A 38 4.87 13.28 -11.35
CA VAL A 38 5.14 11.84 -11.43
C VAL A 38 6.54 11.55 -10.90
N VAL A 39 6.62 10.67 -9.90
CA VAL A 39 7.87 10.29 -9.25
C VAL A 39 8.27 8.88 -9.67
N PHE A 40 9.57 8.70 -9.89
CA PHE A 40 10.18 7.41 -10.22
C PHE A 40 11.59 7.31 -9.62
N VAL A 41 12.17 6.12 -9.70
CA VAL A 41 13.56 5.87 -9.29
C VAL A 41 14.40 5.56 -10.52
N ARG A 42 15.59 6.14 -10.59
CA ARG A 42 16.64 5.76 -11.52
C ARG A 42 17.98 5.90 -10.83
N ASN A 43 18.88 4.95 -11.06
CA ASN A 43 20.22 4.93 -10.50
C ASN A 43 20.23 5.22 -9.00
N HIS A 44 19.39 4.46 -8.24
CA HIS A 44 19.16 4.52 -6.79
C HIS A 44 18.46 5.76 -6.24
N ASN A 45 18.28 6.81 -7.05
CA ASN A 45 17.77 8.09 -6.61
C ASN A 45 16.35 8.36 -7.10
N LEU A 46 15.64 9.22 -6.38
CA LEU A 46 14.33 9.73 -6.77
C LEU A 46 14.47 10.82 -7.84
N TRP A 47 13.58 10.76 -8.80
CA TRP A 47 13.41 11.70 -9.89
C TRP A 47 11.94 12.05 -10.04
N MET A 48 11.65 13.17 -10.66
CA MET A 48 10.29 13.55 -11.03
C MET A 48 10.22 14.15 -12.42
N ILE A 49 9.05 14.05 -13.03
CA ILE A 49 8.62 14.80 -14.21
C ILE A 49 7.32 15.53 -13.93
N SER A 50 7.01 16.52 -14.73
CA SER A 50 5.72 17.22 -14.66
C SER A 50 4.57 16.34 -15.18
N GLY A 51 3.33 16.63 -14.76
CA GLY A 51 2.14 15.99 -15.32
C GLY A 51 2.01 16.21 -16.82
N SER A 52 2.38 17.42 -17.32
CA SER A 52 2.34 17.71 -18.76
C SER A 52 3.35 16.90 -19.59
N ASP A 53 4.55 16.64 -19.06
CA ASP A 53 5.51 15.75 -19.69
C ASP A 53 5.02 14.31 -19.67
N TYR A 54 4.38 13.91 -18.56
CA TYR A 54 3.81 12.58 -18.44
C TYR A 54 2.66 12.34 -19.43
N GLU A 55 1.78 13.33 -19.65
CA GLU A 55 0.74 13.25 -20.67
C GLU A 55 1.35 13.05 -22.09
N SER A 56 2.48 13.68 -22.38
CA SER A 56 3.19 13.47 -23.65
C SER A 56 3.69 12.02 -23.80
N ILE A 57 4.14 11.40 -22.70
CA ILE A 57 4.49 9.98 -22.67
C ILE A 57 3.25 9.10 -22.90
N LEU A 58 2.14 9.39 -22.23
CA LEU A 58 0.89 8.63 -22.42
C LEU A 58 0.36 8.74 -23.84
N ASP A 59 0.47 9.92 -24.46
CA ASP A 59 0.07 10.12 -25.85
C ASP A 59 0.92 9.29 -26.83
N ALA A 60 2.23 9.19 -26.60
CA ALA A 60 3.11 8.35 -27.39
C ALA A 60 2.81 6.84 -27.24
N ARG A 61 2.40 6.43 -26.03
CA ARG A 61 2.04 5.04 -25.72
C ARG A 61 0.63 4.65 -26.17
N ARG A 62 -0.16 5.61 -26.63
CA ARG A 62 -1.58 5.39 -26.98
C ARG A 62 -1.73 4.45 -28.18
N GLY A 63 -2.44 3.34 -27.95
CA GLY A 63 -2.65 2.30 -28.95
C GLY A 63 -1.53 1.28 -29.07
N GLU A 64 -0.39 1.51 -28.40
CA GLU A 64 0.73 0.58 -28.34
C GLU A 64 0.65 -0.33 -27.11
N SER A 65 1.39 -1.45 -27.10
CA SER A 65 1.43 -2.39 -25.99
C SER A 65 2.79 -3.07 -25.86
N GLY A 66 3.14 -3.48 -24.62
CA GLY A 66 4.39 -4.20 -24.37
C GLY A 66 5.63 -3.39 -24.76
N ASP A 67 6.52 -4.03 -25.51
CA ASP A 67 7.80 -3.43 -25.92
C ASP A 67 7.61 -2.23 -26.86
N GLU A 68 6.61 -2.26 -27.74
CA GLU A 68 6.29 -1.15 -28.65
C GLU A 68 5.91 0.13 -27.89
N ALA A 69 5.15 -0.01 -26.80
CA ALA A 69 4.82 1.13 -25.94
C ALA A 69 6.05 1.67 -25.20
N THR A 70 6.98 0.81 -24.82
CA THR A 70 8.24 1.22 -24.17
C THR A 70 9.16 1.94 -25.15
N GLU A 71 9.31 1.43 -26.36
CA GLU A 71 10.08 2.10 -27.43
C GLU A 71 9.49 3.47 -27.78
N ALA A 72 8.15 3.58 -27.84
CA ALA A 72 7.48 4.85 -28.14
C ALA A 72 7.71 5.92 -27.04
N GLU A 73 7.78 5.54 -25.78
CA GLU A 73 8.06 6.50 -24.71
C GLU A 73 9.51 6.97 -24.66
N GLU A 74 10.48 6.15 -25.12
CA GLU A 74 11.89 6.52 -25.13
C GLU A 74 12.20 7.68 -26.09
N ASP A 75 11.40 7.84 -27.14
CA ASP A 75 11.53 8.93 -28.12
C ASP A 75 10.95 10.28 -27.61
N VAL A 76 10.28 10.29 -26.45
CA VAL A 76 9.68 11.51 -25.87
C VAL A 76 10.69 12.26 -25.03
N GLU A 77 11.05 13.48 -25.46
CA GLU A 77 11.89 14.38 -24.66
C GLU A 77 11.08 14.99 -23.50
N VAL A 78 11.51 14.76 -22.26
CA VAL A 78 10.89 15.28 -21.04
C VAL A 78 11.93 15.89 -20.12
N GLU A 79 11.54 16.90 -19.33
CA GLU A 79 12.40 17.49 -18.31
C GLU A 79 12.37 16.65 -17.02
N GLU A 80 13.45 15.92 -16.74
CA GLU A 80 13.60 15.14 -15.53
C GLU A 80 14.34 15.91 -14.46
N ILE A 81 13.77 15.97 -13.27
CA ILE A 81 14.34 16.68 -12.11
C ILE A 81 14.77 15.64 -11.07
N GLN A 82 16.05 15.61 -10.75
CA GLN A 82 16.58 14.77 -9.68
C GLN A 82 16.22 15.33 -8.30
N LEU A 83 15.63 14.51 -7.44
CA LEU A 83 15.18 14.89 -6.10
C LEU A 83 16.20 14.54 -5.01
N THR A 84 16.95 13.44 -5.19
CA THR A 84 17.93 12.93 -4.22
C THR A 84 19.24 12.58 -4.91
N THR A 85 20.36 12.59 -4.14
CA THR A 85 21.70 12.31 -4.65
C THR A 85 22.52 11.35 -3.78
N ASP A 86 21.90 10.84 -2.69
CA ASP A 86 22.55 10.00 -1.67
C ASP A 86 22.16 8.53 -1.79
N GLY A 87 21.38 8.17 -2.80
CA GLY A 87 21.06 6.77 -3.10
C GLY A 87 22.28 6.04 -3.65
N GLU A 88 22.50 4.83 -3.18
CA GLU A 88 23.57 3.93 -3.61
C GLU A 88 23.11 2.47 -3.62
N GLU A 89 23.93 1.58 -4.10
CA GLU A 89 23.66 0.14 -4.13
C GLU A 89 23.32 -0.37 -2.70
N PHE A 90 22.25 -1.13 -2.57
CA PHE A 90 21.68 -1.62 -1.29
C PHE A 90 21.16 -0.52 -0.33
N TYR A 91 21.10 0.73 -0.79
CA TYR A 91 20.55 1.87 -0.05
C TYR A 91 19.76 2.80 -0.99
N ALA A 92 18.94 2.20 -1.83
CA ALA A 92 18.19 2.89 -2.86
C ALA A 92 16.84 3.40 -2.35
N TYR A 93 16.28 4.40 -3.03
CA TYR A 93 14.95 4.96 -2.77
C TYR A 93 13.80 4.10 -3.32
N GLY A 94 14.09 2.99 -3.95
CA GLY A 94 13.12 2.05 -4.52
C GLY A 94 13.71 1.28 -5.71
N GLY A 95 12.88 0.61 -6.47
CA GLY A 95 13.31 -0.08 -7.68
C GLY A 95 13.63 -1.56 -7.50
N SER A 96 13.86 -2.04 -6.29
CA SER A 96 14.00 -3.46 -6.02
C SER A 96 12.67 -4.06 -5.59
N GLY A 97 11.99 -4.74 -6.49
CA GLY A 97 10.81 -5.53 -6.14
C GLY A 97 11.20 -6.67 -5.21
N GLY A 98 10.92 -6.53 -3.92
CA GLY A 98 10.87 -7.59 -2.90
C GLY A 98 12.08 -8.51 -2.69
N ARG A 99 12.94 -8.72 -3.68
CA ARG A 99 14.11 -9.61 -3.61
C ARG A 99 15.44 -8.91 -3.82
N GLY A 100 15.48 -7.60 -3.85
CA GLY A 100 16.71 -6.86 -4.10
C GLY A 100 17.23 -7.01 -5.55
N GLU A 101 18.07 -6.08 -5.96
CA GLU A 101 18.83 -6.24 -7.18
C GLU A 101 19.94 -7.26 -6.95
N THR A 102 20.17 -8.11 -7.94
CA THR A 102 21.29 -9.04 -7.93
C THR A 102 22.44 -8.47 -8.73
N ASN A 103 23.65 -8.97 -8.49
CA ASN A 103 24.82 -8.58 -9.27
C ASN A 103 24.66 -8.84 -10.79
N VAL A 104 23.74 -9.72 -11.18
CA VAL A 104 23.47 -10.05 -12.59
C VAL A 104 22.57 -9.01 -13.25
N THR A 105 21.55 -8.53 -12.53
CA THR A 105 20.51 -7.65 -13.09
C THR A 105 20.79 -6.17 -12.90
N TYR A 106 21.67 -5.81 -11.96
CA TYR A 106 21.93 -4.42 -11.61
C TYR A 106 22.47 -3.58 -12.78
N GLU A 107 23.55 -4.06 -13.41
CA GLU A 107 24.22 -3.34 -14.49
C GLU A 107 23.34 -3.21 -15.75
N GLU A 108 22.41 -4.14 -15.94
CA GLU A 108 21.51 -4.13 -17.10
C GLU A 108 20.42 -3.08 -16.97
N ASN A 109 19.94 -2.83 -15.74
CA ASN A 109 18.70 -2.06 -15.51
C ASN A 109 18.92 -0.78 -14.68
N LYS A 110 20.15 -0.38 -14.39
CA LYS A 110 20.41 0.75 -13.47
C LYS A 110 19.91 2.10 -14.00
N ASP A 111 19.90 2.25 -15.31
CA ASP A 111 19.51 3.50 -15.98
C ASP A 111 18.01 3.53 -16.36
N ASP A 112 17.28 2.43 -16.15
CA ASP A 112 15.86 2.36 -16.43
C ASP A 112 15.07 3.12 -15.38
N ARG A 113 13.92 3.70 -15.79
CA ARG A 113 12.93 4.21 -14.84
C ARG A 113 12.28 3.06 -14.10
N LYS A 114 12.32 3.09 -12.76
CA LYS A 114 11.73 2.07 -11.88
C LYS A 114 10.69 2.72 -10.97
N ARG A 115 9.71 1.93 -10.52
CA ARG A 115 8.67 2.44 -9.63
C ARG A 115 9.24 2.85 -8.29
N ALA A 116 8.99 4.09 -7.90
CA ALA A 116 9.18 4.56 -6.54
C ALA A 116 8.04 4.01 -5.66
N GLY A 117 8.40 3.38 -4.52
CA GLY A 117 7.42 2.89 -3.55
C GLY A 117 6.86 4.01 -2.66
N VAL A 118 6.45 5.12 -3.26
CA VAL A 118 5.97 6.29 -2.52
C VAL A 118 4.46 6.23 -2.30
N VAL A 119 4.02 6.78 -1.17
CA VAL A 119 2.62 6.98 -0.81
C VAL A 119 2.39 8.48 -0.68
N TRP A 120 1.47 9.02 -1.48
CA TRP A 120 1.19 10.44 -1.55
C TRP A 120 0.27 10.94 -0.43
N SER A 121 0.44 12.21 -0.02
CA SER A 121 -0.60 12.94 0.69
C SER A 121 -1.78 13.21 -0.23
N LYS A 122 -2.99 13.28 0.32
CA LYS A 122 -4.21 13.51 -0.47
C LYS A 122 -4.22 14.84 -1.22
N ASP A 123 -3.46 15.83 -0.72
CA ASP A 123 -3.29 17.16 -1.34
C ASP A 123 -2.10 17.23 -2.31
N SER A 124 -1.45 16.11 -2.61
CA SER A 124 -0.30 16.02 -3.53
C SER A 124 0.95 16.82 -3.13
N GLN A 125 0.98 17.42 -1.93
CA GLN A 125 2.09 18.28 -1.52
C GLN A 125 3.30 17.52 -1.00
N LYS A 126 3.07 16.30 -0.51
CA LYS A 126 4.11 15.46 0.10
C LYS A 126 3.92 14.01 -0.32
N PHE A 127 5.00 13.26 -0.22
CA PHE A 127 4.94 11.81 -0.26
C PHE A 127 5.84 11.20 0.81
N ALA A 128 5.55 9.97 1.19
CA ALA A 128 6.36 9.19 2.12
C ALA A 128 6.79 7.87 1.49
N LEU A 129 7.95 7.38 1.90
CA LEU A 129 8.46 6.08 1.48
C LEU A 129 9.28 5.43 2.60
N VAL A 130 9.38 4.12 2.55
CA VAL A 130 10.29 3.35 3.41
C VAL A 130 11.53 3.00 2.60
N ARG A 131 12.68 3.54 3.00
CA ARG A 131 13.99 3.17 2.47
C ARG A 131 14.58 2.04 3.28
N ARG A 132 15.25 1.11 2.62
CA ARG A 132 15.94 -0.02 3.26
C ARG A 132 17.44 0.15 3.12
N ASP A 133 18.15 0.01 4.25
CA ASP A 133 19.60 -0.06 4.28
C ASP A 133 20.02 -1.53 4.45
N GLN A 134 20.64 -2.07 3.41
CA GLN A 134 21.15 -3.45 3.37
C GLN A 134 22.67 -3.50 3.15
N ARG A 135 23.37 -2.39 3.27
CA ARG A 135 24.80 -2.30 2.97
C ARG A 135 25.62 -3.25 3.84
N GLU A 136 25.26 -3.40 5.12
CA GLU A 136 25.94 -4.27 6.08
C GLU A 136 25.36 -5.70 6.12
N VAL A 137 24.29 -5.99 5.39
CA VAL A 137 23.67 -7.33 5.34
C VAL A 137 24.57 -8.30 4.57
N GLY A 138 24.65 -9.55 5.04
CA GLY A 138 25.41 -10.60 4.39
C GLY A 138 24.84 -11.04 3.04
N ASP A 139 25.71 -11.59 2.18
CA ASP A 139 25.31 -12.06 0.86
C ASP A 139 24.87 -13.52 0.91
N LEU A 140 23.79 -13.83 0.21
CA LEU A 140 23.39 -15.18 -0.16
C LEU A 140 23.80 -15.45 -1.62
N TRP A 141 24.34 -16.63 -1.88
CA TRP A 141 24.82 -17.01 -3.19
C TRP A 141 23.96 -18.11 -3.81
N VAL A 142 23.64 -17.95 -5.08
CA VAL A 142 22.96 -18.96 -5.88
C VAL A 142 23.84 -19.28 -7.10
N VAL A 143 24.02 -20.55 -7.38
CA VAL A 143 24.80 -21.00 -8.56
C VAL A 143 23.83 -21.53 -9.60
N HIS A 144 23.71 -20.81 -10.71
CA HIS A 144 22.97 -21.25 -11.88
C HIS A 144 23.80 -22.23 -12.69
N ALA A 145 23.61 -23.53 -12.44
CA ALA A 145 24.37 -24.61 -13.06
C ALA A 145 23.69 -25.18 -14.33
N VAL A 146 22.47 -24.75 -14.64
CA VAL A 146 21.66 -25.27 -15.74
C VAL A 146 21.25 -24.12 -16.68
N GLY A 147 21.33 -24.35 -17.97
CA GLY A 147 20.94 -23.36 -18.99
C GLY A 147 22.13 -22.67 -19.68
N ASN A 148 23.21 -22.42 -18.96
CA ASN A 148 24.43 -21.80 -19.50
C ASN A 148 25.54 -22.85 -19.71
N LYS A 149 26.47 -22.58 -20.65
CA LYS A 149 27.65 -23.45 -20.86
C LYS A 149 28.57 -23.55 -19.65
N ARG A 150 28.55 -22.55 -18.80
CA ARG A 150 29.29 -22.49 -17.53
C ARG A 150 28.35 -22.05 -16.42
N PRO A 151 28.56 -22.52 -15.17
CA PRO A 151 27.82 -22.01 -14.03
C PRO A 151 28.03 -20.51 -13.86
N GLU A 152 26.98 -19.80 -13.48
CA GLU A 152 26.98 -18.38 -13.16
C GLU A 152 26.64 -18.19 -11.68
N LEU A 153 27.38 -17.29 -11.00
CA LEU A 153 27.17 -16.95 -9.61
C LEU A 153 26.27 -15.72 -9.52
N GLU A 154 25.13 -15.87 -8.87
CA GLU A 154 24.26 -14.78 -8.47
C GLU A 154 24.38 -14.54 -6.97
N SER A 155 24.50 -13.29 -6.55
CA SER A 155 24.53 -12.90 -5.14
C SER A 155 23.52 -11.78 -4.87
N TYR A 156 22.92 -11.82 -3.68
CA TYR A 156 21.99 -10.79 -3.20
C TYR A 156 22.01 -10.74 -1.67
N LYS A 157 21.62 -9.60 -1.12
CA LYS A 157 21.53 -9.40 0.33
C LYS A 157 20.41 -10.24 0.93
N TYR A 158 20.67 -10.92 2.03
CA TYR A 158 19.70 -11.80 2.68
C TYR A 158 19.87 -11.83 4.20
N ASP A 159 18.79 -11.47 4.91
CA ASP A 159 18.76 -11.47 6.38
C ASP A 159 18.67 -12.91 6.94
N MET A 160 19.78 -13.50 7.32
CA MET A 160 19.78 -14.82 7.94
C MET A 160 19.31 -14.76 9.40
N PRO A 161 18.62 -15.80 9.90
CA PRO A 161 18.21 -15.86 11.29
C PRO A 161 19.40 -15.81 12.25
N GLY A 162 19.36 -14.89 13.21
CA GLY A 162 20.38 -14.77 14.26
C GLY A 162 21.59 -13.92 13.89
N GLU A 163 21.66 -13.35 12.69
CA GLU A 163 22.68 -12.37 12.34
C GLU A 163 22.43 -11.01 13.02
N GLU A 164 23.53 -10.35 13.36
CA GLU A 164 23.51 -9.01 13.96
C GLU A 164 23.20 -7.94 12.92
N ASN A 165 23.79 -8.06 11.71
CA ASN A 165 23.58 -7.15 10.61
C ASN A 165 22.38 -7.59 9.77
N VAL A 166 21.27 -6.91 9.94
CA VAL A 166 20.01 -7.14 9.24
C VAL A 166 19.53 -5.85 8.58
N THR A 167 18.64 -5.96 7.60
CA THR A 167 18.04 -4.82 6.91
C THR A 167 17.47 -3.82 7.90
N GLN A 168 17.88 -2.56 7.79
CA GLN A 168 17.34 -1.44 8.55
C GLN A 168 16.30 -0.71 7.70
N SER A 169 15.21 -0.24 8.32
CA SER A 169 14.16 0.51 7.64
C SER A 169 14.11 1.93 8.15
N GLU A 170 14.07 2.88 7.23
CA GLU A 170 13.91 4.32 7.49
C GLU A 170 12.64 4.81 6.83
N LEU A 171 11.82 5.56 7.55
CA LEU A 171 10.64 6.24 6.99
C LEU A 171 11.02 7.68 6.67
N LEU A 172 10.83 8.05 5.42
CA LEU A 172 11.21 9.33 4.86
C LEU A 172 9.98 10.04 4.30
N ILE A 173 9.92 11.36 4.47
CA ILE A 173 8.85 12.22 3.99
C ILE A 173 9.46 13.30 3.12
N TYR A 174 9.00 13.44 1.89
CA TYR A 174 9.45 14.46 0.96
C TYR A 174 8.39 15.54 0.77
N ASP A 175 8.78 16.81 0.90
CA ASP A 175 7.95 17.97 0.61
C ASP A 175 8.30 18.50 -0.79
N ILE A 176 7.32 18.50 -1.69
CA ILE A 176 7.50 18.87 -3.10
C ILE A 176 7.88 20.35 -3.23
N ALA A 177 7.18 21.24 -2.51
CA ALA A 177 7.39 22.67 -2.61
C ALA A 177 8.71 23.13 -1.96
N ALA A 178 9.02 22.56 -0.79
CA ALA A 178 10.26 22.86 -0.07
C ALA A 178 11.48 22.12 -0.67
N ARG A 179 11.27 21.10 -1.47
CA ARG A 179 12.30 20.21 -2.03
C ARG A 179 13.27 19.67 -0.97
N ASN A 180 12.72 19.21 0.12
CA ASN A 180 13.51 18.62 1.20
C ASN A 180 12.93 17.31 1.69
N MET A 181 13.82 16.47 2.22
CA MET A 181 13.51 15.20 2.85
C MET A 181 13.56 15.35 4.37
N VAL A 182 12.56 14.81 5.06
CA VAL A 182 12.50 14.71 6.52
C VAL A 182 12.54 13.23 6.88
N GLN A 183 13.52 12.82 7.68
CA GLN A 183 13.57 11.49 8.25
C GLN A 183 12.71 11.43 9.51
N VAL A 184 11.91 10.38 9.66
CA VAL A 184 11.09 10.14 10.85
C VAL A 184 11.97 9.62 11.99
N ASN A 185 11.83 10.21 13.17
CA ASN A 185 12.62 9.92 14.37
C ASN A 185 11.90 8.89 15.26
N ASP A 186 11.84 7.64 14.85
CA ASP A 186 10.99 6.61 15.45
C ASP A 186 11.67 5.75 16.53
N ASP A 187 12.93 6.02 16.91
CA ASP A 187 13.72 5.19 17.83
C ASP A 187 13.68 3.71 17.38
N PRO A 188 14.36 3.35 16.28
CA PRO A 188 14.09 2.14 15.53
C PRO A 188 14.42 0.86 16.30
N TRP A 189 13.59 -0.17 16.11
CA TRP A 189 13.96 -1.53 16.48
C TRP A 189 14.93 -2.08 15.44
N GLN A 190 15.84 -2.94 15.87
CA GLN A 190 16.94 -3.43 15.04
C GLN A 190 16.52 -4.00 13.67
N ASP A 191 15.35 -4.60 13.60
CA ASP A 191 14.87 -5.31 12.39
C ASP A 191 13.36 -5.05 12.16
N GLN A 192 12.96 -3.82 12.36
CA GLN A 192 11.55 -3.43 12.18
C GLN A 192 11.13 -3.42 10.71
N MET A 193 9.89 -3.82 10.47
CA MET A 193 9.20 -3.59 9.22
C MET A 193 8.28 -2.40 9.38
N MET A 194 8.39 -1.42 8.48
CA MET A 194 7.56 -0.22 8.50
C MET A 194 6.60 -0.21 7.32
N SER A 195 5.43 0.40 7.53
CA SER A 195 4.44 0.60 6.48
C SER A 195 3.67 1.88 6.72
N VAL A 196 3.58 2.73 5.69
CA VAL A 196 2.70 3.89 5.71
C VAL A 196 1.25 3.40 5.74
N ALA A 197 0.47 3.92 6.69
CA ALA A 197 -0.96 3.66 6.72
C ALA A 197 -1.61 4.42 5.56
N SER A 198 -2.21 3.69 4.64
CA SER A 198 -2.70 4.23 3.38
C SER A 198 -4.12 3.78 3.08
N ASP A 199 -4.80 4.59 2.30
CA ASP A 199 -6.08 4.30 1.68
C ASP A 199 -5.92 4.29 0.15
N ARG A 200 -6.88 3.75 -0.57
CA ARG A 200 -6.89 3.76 -2.03
C ARG A 200 -7.77 4.88 -2.53
N GLN A 201 -7.25 5.66 -3.45
CA GLN A 201 -8.03 6.64 -4.21
C GLN A 201 -7.93 6.35 -5.70
N PHE A 202 -8.96 6.72 -6.44
CA PHE A 202 -8.87 6.82 -7.90
C PHE A 202 -8.08 8.07 -8.23
N VAL A 203 -6.97 7.89 -8.93
CA VAL A 203 -6.13 9.01 -9.39
C VAL A 203 -6.72 9.69 -10.62
N TYR A 204 -7.44 8.91 -11.43
CA TYR A 204 -8.08 9.40 -12.65
C TYR A 204 -9.58 9.15 -12.57
N PRO A 205 -10.43 10.21 -12.63
CA PRO A 205 -11.87 10.06 -12.58
C PRO A 205 -12.44 9.15 -13.67
N ASP A 206 -11.73 9.05 -14.79
CA ASP A 206 -12.16 8.31 -15.97
C ASP A 206 -11.49 6.92 -16.08
N SER A 207 -10.69 6.51 -15.09
CA SER A 207 -9.95 5.24 -15.08
C SER A 207 -10.37 4.37 -13.92
N ASP A 208 -11.14 3.33 -14.19
CA ASP A 208 -11.52 2.31 -13.20
C ASP A 208 -10.33 1.45 -12.72
N GLU A 209 -9.19 1.53 -13.39
CA GLU A 209 -8.05 0.63 -13.16
C GLU A 209 -6.89 1.27 -12.38
N ALA A 210 -6.74 2.58 -12.40
CA ALA A 210 -5.62 3.26 -11.75
C ALA A 210 -5.96 3.70 -10.32
N ARG A 211 -5.92 2.76 -9.38
CA ARG A 211 -6.00 3.07 -7.96
C ARG A 211 -4.61 3.35 -7.41
N GLN A 212 -4.44 4.51 -6.82
CA GLN A 212 -3.23 4.88 -6.11
C GLN A 212 -3.43 4.83 -4.61
N GLN A 213 -2.38 4.47 -3.89
CA GLN A 213 -2.37 4.57 -2.44
C GLN A 213 -2.03 6.00 -2.05
N VAL A 214 -2.87 6.56 -1.18
CA VAL A 214 -2.61 7.82 -0.49
C VAL A 214 -2.59 7.57 1.01
N TRP A 215 -1.91 8.38 1.78
CA TRP A 215 -1.92 8.18 3.22
C TRP A 215 -3.30 8.48 3.85
N LEU A 216 -3.58 7.88 5.00
CA LEU A 216 -4.91 7.91 5.60
C LEU A 216 -5.37 9.30 6.03
N SER A 217 -4.46 10.14 6.53
CA SER A 217 -4.80 11.46 7.04
C SER A 217 -5.27 12.39 5.92
N ASP A 218 -6.30 13.18 6.19
CA ASP A 218 -6.71 14.31 5.34
C ASP A 218 -5.80 15.52 5.53
N ASN A 219 -4.98 15.50 6.59
CA ASN A 219 -4.03 16.54 6.95
C ASN A 219 -2.62 16.10 6.56
N SER A 220 -1.96 16.85 5.69
CA SER A 220 -0.58 16.59 5.26
C SER A 220 0.49 16.96 6.31
N ASP A 221 0.09 17.46 7.47
CA ASP A 221 1.00 17.72 8.60
C ASP A 221 1.26 16.47 9.46
N GLU A 222 0.42 15.42 9.33
CA GLU A 222 0.53 14.18 10.06
C GLU A 222 0.58 12.97 9.13
N LEU A 223 1.58 12.11 9.31
CA LEU A 223 1.72 10.83 8.64
C LEU A 223 1.48 9.68 9.62
N TRP A 224 0.47 8.85 9.36
CA TRP A 224 0.21 7.63 10.11
C TRP A 224 0.97 6.46 9.51
N PHE A 225 1.63 5.69 10.36
CA PHE A 225 2.37 4.51 9.94
C PHE A 225 2.37 3.43 11.03
N THR A 226 2.75 2.24 10.63
CA THR A 226 2.94 1.13 11.54
C THR A 226 4.39 0.65 11.49
N ARG A 227 4.89 0.17 12.63
CA ARG A 227 6.10 -0.63 12.69
C ARG A 227 5.82 -1.97 13.35
N THR A 228 6.46 -3.03 12.86
CA THR A 228 6.29 -4.40 13.37
C THR A 228 7.66 -5.04 13.55
N SER A 229 7.87 -5.71 14.66
CA SER A 229 9.08 -6.49 14.89
C SER A 229 9.16 -7.69 13.95
N ARG A 230 10.39 -8.13 13.63
CA ARG A 230 10.62 -9.29 12.76
C ARG A 230 9.99 -10.58 13.29
N ASP A 231 9.98 -10.78 14.60
CA ASP A 231 9.34 -11.93 15.25
C ASP A 231 7.80 -11.86 15.23
N ARG A 232 7.26 -10.75 14.71
CA ARG A 232 5.81 -10.52 14.58
C ARG A 232 5.04 -10.61 15.90
N LYS A 233 5.63 -10.18 17.01
CA LYS A 233 4.98 -10.13 18.33
C LYS A 233 4.71 -8.73 18.83
N ARG A 234 5.26 -7.72 18.14
CA ARG A 234 5.09 -6.31 18.49
C ARG A 234 4.68 -5.52 17.26
N THR A 235 3.64 -4.71 17.41
CA THR A 235 3.24 -3.70 16.42
C THR A 235 2.88 -2.42 17.12
N ASP A 236 3.39 -1.29 16.63
CA ASP A 236 2.98 0.04 17.03
C ASP A 236 2.27 0.73 15.86
N VAL A 237 1.20 1.46 16.18
CA VAL A 237 0.62 2.49 15.30
C VAL A 237 1.15 3.83 15.78
N MET A 238 1.76 4.56 14.89
CA MET A 238 2.48 5.79 15.17
C MET A 238 2.04 6.92 14.24
N VAL A 239 2.24 8.14 14.69
CA VAL A 239 2.01 9.36 13.90
C VAL A 239 3.27 10.19 13.91
N ALA A 240 3.74 10.56 12.73
CA ALA A 240 4.85 11.48 12.55
C ALA A 240 4.34 12.88 12.18
N ASN A 241 4.96 13.91 12.77
CA ASN A 241 4.86 15.27 12.27
C ASN A 241 5.69 15.38 10.99
N THR A 242 5.07 15.74 9.88
CA THR A 242 5.73 15.70 8.56
C THR A 242 6.78 16.81 8.36
N ALA A 243 6.76 17.86 9.16
CA ALA A 243 7.73 18.94 9.10
C ALA A 243 8.98 18.69 9.95
N THR A 244 8.85 17.96 11.07
CA THR A 244 9.96 17.77 12.03
C THR A 244 10.46 16.32 12.09
N GLY A 245 9.66 15.35 11.67
CA GLY A 245 9.93 13.92 11.85
C GLY A 245 9.64 13.40 13.26
N ASP A 246 9.20 14.27 14.18
CA ASP A 246 8.87 13.83 15.55
C ASP A 246 7.67 12.89 15.55
N VAL A 247 7.70 11.87 16.40
CA VAL A 247 6.68 10.83 16.45
C VAL A 247 5.98 10.76 17.78
N ARG A 248 4.73 10.29 17.74
CA ARG A 248 3.97 9.81 18.90
C ARG A 248 3.40 8.43 18.63
N THR A 249 3.43 7.56 19.62
CA THR A 249 2.80 6.24 19.53
C THR A 249 1.33 6.37 19.96
N VAL A 250 0.44 5.79 19.15
CA VAL A 250 -1.01 5.79 19.38
C VAL A 250 -1.49 4.44 19.90
N ILE A 251 -1.03 3.34 19.29
CA ILE A 251 -1.37 1.99 19.74
C ILE A 251 -0.08 1.20 19.87
N GLU A 252 0.06 0.50 21.01
CA GLU A 252 1.07 -0.53 21.20
C GLU A 252 0.38 -1.88 21.32
N GLU A 253 0.64 -2.78 20.38
CA GLU A 253 0.15 -4.14 20.44
C GLU A 253 1.29 -5.11 20.71
N ARG A 254 1.10 -5.97 21.71
CA ARG A 254 2.09 -6.94 22.18
C ARG A 254 1.40 -8.27 22.40
N LEU A 255 1.74 -9.28 21.62
CA LEU A 255 1.18 -10.62 21.72
C LEU A 255 2.27 -11.66 21.99
N ASN A 256 1.89 -12.77 22.61
CA ASN A 256 2.76 -13.95 22.72
C ASN A 256 2.74 -14.81 21.47
N THR A 257 1.74 -14.61 20.63
CA THR A 257 1.53 -15.29 19.36
C THR A 257 2.00 -14.41 18.20
N TYR A 258 2.02 -14.98 17.01
CA TYR A 258 2.28 -14.26 15.77
C TYR A 258 1.17 -13.23 15.51
N LEU A 259 1.56 -11.99 15.24
CA LEU A 259 0.66 -10.93 14.78
C LEU A 259 0.50 -11.05 13.27
N ASP A 260 -0.63 -11.52 12.83
CA ASP A 260 -0.99 -11.46 11.42
C ASP A 260 -1.29 -10.01 11.04
N ARG A 261 -0.49 -9.47 10.15
CA ARG A 261 -0.67 -8.10 9.63
C ARG A 261 -1.32 -8.07 8.26
N GLY A 262 -1.99 -9.18 7.90
CA GLY A 262 -2.58 -9.22 6.57
C GLY A 262 -1.52 -8.94 5.48
N TYR A 263 -0.36 -9.58 5.57
CA TYR A 263 0.28 -9.97 4.34
C TYR A 263 -0.71 -10.96 3.72
N GLY A 264 -1.78 -10.41 3.22
CA GLY A 264 -2.60 -11.14 2.30
C GLY A 264 -1.62 -11.67 1.28
N ASP A 265 -1.59 -12.95 1.08
CA ASP A 265 -1.25 -13.48 -0.21
C ASP A 265 -1.88 -12.48 -1.15
N GLY A 266 -1.04 -11.64 -1.80
CA GLY A 266 -1.54 -10.64 -2.70
C GLY A 266 -2.41 -11.36 -3.70
N GLY A 267 -3.67 -11.49 -3.34
CA GLY A 267 -4.65 -11.95 -4.27
C GLY A 267 -4.47 -11.06 -5.46
N SER A 268 -4.35 -11.65 -6.61
CA SER A 268 -4.13 -10.97 -7.88
C SER A 268 -5.18 -9.88 -8.21
N ASP A 269 -6.12 -9.65 -7.31
CA ASP A 269 -7.18 -8.64 -7.39
C ASP A 269 -6.88 -7.35 -6.62
N GLY A 270 -5.75 -7.29 -5.91
CA GLY A 270 -5.32 -6.09 -5.20
C GLY A 270 -6.22 -5.65 -4.04
N SER A 271 -7.13 -6.49 -3.55
CA SER A 271 -7.93 -6.18 -2.36
C SER A 271 -7.09 -6.38 -1.09
N LEU A 272 -6.39 -5.33 -0.70
CA LEU A 272 -5.81 -5.26 0.63
C LEU A 272 -6.95 -5.04 1.61
N LEU A 273 -7.28 -6.07 2.38
CA LEU A 273 -8.14 -5.92 3.54
C LEU A 273 -7.45 -4.97 4.51
N GLU A 274 -8.09 -3.86 4.81
CA GLU A 274 -7.49 -2.87 5.67
C GLU A 274 -7.56 -3.31 7.11
N ARG A 275 -6.47 -3.14 7.81
CA ARG A 275 -6.34 -3.44 9.26
C ARG A 275 -6.50 -2.18 10.10
N VAL A 276 -6.51 -1.03 9.45
CA VAL A 276 -6.61 0.26 10.11
C VAL A 276 -7.44 1.20 9.25
N ALA A 277 -8.34 1.96 9.87
CA ALA A 277 -9.08 3.02 9.20
C ALA A 277 -9.19 4.24 10.13
N LEU A 278 -8.95 5.43 9.58
CA LEU A 278 -9.24 6.70 10.26
C LEU A 278 -10.68 7.13 9.99
N ILE A 279 -11.29 7.75 10.98
CA ILE A 279 -12.59 8.38 10.83
C ILE A 279 -12.48 9.89 11.09
N PRO A 280 -13.37 10.74 10.51
CA PRO A 280 -13.18 12.18 10.44
C PRO A 280 -12.97 12.92 11.74
N ASN A 281 -13.37 12.36 12.87
CA ASN A 281 -13.12 12.95 14.20
C ASN A 281 -11.73 12.60 14.75
N GLY A 282 -10.87 11.95 13.95
CA GLY A 282 -9.54 11.51 14.34
C GLY A 282 -9.50 10.20 15.12
N ASP A 283 -10.64 9.51 15.28
CA ASP A 283 -10.64 8.18 15.88
C ASP A 283 -10.08 7.15 14.88
N LEU A 284 -9.59 6.05 15.42
CA LEU A 284 -8.96 4.97 14.66
C LEU A 284 -9.75 3.66 14.87
N ILE A 285 -10.04 2.97 13.78
CA ILE A 285 -10.48 1.58 13.82
C ILE A 285 -9.27 0.69 13.62
N TRP A 286 -9.06 -0.21 14.56
CA TRP A 286 -7.89 -1.11 14.60
C TRP A 286 -8.32 -2.57 14.67
N TRP A 287 -7.76 -3.40 13.80
CA TRP A 287 -7.92 -4.84 13.79
C TRP A 287 -6.89 -5.51 14.71
N SER A 288 -7.31 -6.50 15.52
CA SER A 288 -6.44 -7.16 16.48
C SER A 288 -6.94 -8.55 16.89
N GLU A 289 -6.01 -9.47 17.11
CA GLU A 289 -6.24 -10.83 17.59
C GLU A 289 -6.06 -10.97 19.12
N ARG A 290 -5.99 -9.87 19.85
CA ARG A 290 -5.68 -9.84 21.31
C ARG A 290 -6.58 -10.70 22.20
N ASP A 291 -7.79 -10.99 21.76
CA ASP A 291 -8.78 -11.79 22.48
C ASP A 291 -8.82 -13.25 22.03
N GLY A 292 -7.86 -13.69 21.21
CA GLY A 292 -7.76 -15.06 20.66
C GLY A 292 -8.55 -15.26 19.36
N TRP A 293 -9.39 -14.30 18.99
CA TRP A 293 -10.06 -14.15 17.69
C TRP A 293 -9.79 -12.77 17.14
N ALA A 294 -9.80 -12.65 15.82
CA ALA A 294 -9.63 -11.36 15.16
C ALA A 294 -10.91 -10.53 15.28
N HIS A 295 -10.77 -9.35 15.85
CA HIS A 295 -11.86 -8.40 16.03
C HIS A 295 -11.40 -6.96 15.74
N VAL A 296 -12.34 -6.03 15.66
CA VAL A 296 -12.07 -4.61 15.46
C VAL A 296 -12.41 -3.79 16.70
N TYR A 297 -11.56 -2.80 16.94
CA TYR A 297 -11.57 -1.94 18.12
C TYR A 297 -11.53 -0.48 17.69
N ARG A 298 -12.23 0.39 18.39
CA ARG A 298 -12.19 1.83 18.15
C ARG A 298 -11.32 2.52 19.21
N TYR A 299 -10.37 3.30 18.72
CA TYR A 299 -9.48 4.13 19.54
C TYR A 299 -9.71 5.60 19.27
N GLY A 300 -9.47 6.45 20.27
CA GLY A 300 -9.32 7.89 20.08
C GLY A 300 -7.98 8.21 19.44
N SER A 301 -7.86 9.41 18.85
CA SER A 301 -6.60 9.93 18.30
C SER A 301 -5.46 10.03 19.33
N ASP A 302 -5.81 10.03 20.62
CA ASP A 302 -4.90 10.00 21.77
C ASP A 302 -4.45 8.59 22.17
N GLY A 303 -4.90 7.55 21.46
CA GLY A 303 -4.62 6.15 21.77
C GLY A 303 -5.53 5.52 22.84
N THR A 304 -6.53 6.24 23.34
CA THR A 304 -7.49 5.69 24.32
C THR A 304 -8.44 4.71 23.64
N LEU A 305 -8.49 3.46 24.13
CA LEU A 305 -9.47 2.47 23.67
C LEU A 305 -10.88 2.93 24.06
N LYS A 306 -11.73 3.21 23.07
CA LYS A 306 -13.11 3.64 23.29
C LYS A 306 -14.06 2.46 23.46
N ASN A 307 -14.06 1.53 22.52
CA ASN A 307 -14.88 0.32 22.58
C ASN A 307 -14.40 -0.74 21.59
N ARG A 308 -14.84 -1.97 21.81
CA ARG A 308 -14.76 -3.07 20.85
C ARG A 308 -15.99 -3.02 19.94
N LEU A 309 -15.81 -3.21 18.63
CA LEU A 309 -16.90 -3.21 17.65
C LEU A 309 -17.49 -4.61 17.42
N THR A 310 -16.65 -5.65 17.49
CA THR A 310 -17.06 -7.05 17.28
C THR A 310 -16.56 -7.94 18.39
N GLU A 311 -17.26 -9.06 18.63
CA GLU A 311 -16.89 -10.06 19.63
C GLU A 311 -17.43 -11.44 19.29
N GLY A 312 -16.90 -12.47 19.94
CA GLY A 312 -17.39 -13.85 19.80
C GLY A 312 -16.34 -14.79 19.20
N ALA A 313 -16.74 -16.04 18.99
CA ALA A 313 -15.87 -17.09 18.45
C ALA A 313 -15.97 -17.14 16.92
N TRP A 314 -15.47 -16.12 16.24
CA TRP A 314 -15.42 -15.99 14.78
C TRP A 314 -14.31 -15.00 14.38
N HIS A 315 -13.90 -15.03 13.14
CA HIS A 315 -12.77 -14.25 12.65
C HIS A 315 -13.24 -13.09 11.78
N VAL A 316 -12.77 -11.88 12.07
CA VAL A 316 -12.87 -10.72 11.19
C VAL A 316 -11.62 -10.70 10.31
N ASP A 317 -11.76 -10.82 8.98
CA ASP A 317 -10.63 -10.81 8.05
C ASP A 317 -10.07 -9.41 7.87
N GLY A 318 -10.93 -8.40 7.85
CA GLY A 318 -10.53 -7.01 7.72
C GLY A 318 -11.68 -6.02 7.62
N ILE A 319 -11.31 -4.75 7.45
CA ILE A 319 -12.22 -3.63 7.29
C ILE A 319 -12.45 -3.43 5.78
N ALA A 320 -13.68 -3.63 5.33
CA ALA A 320 -14.06 -3.43 3.92
C ALA A 320 -14.35 -1.95 3.59
N GLY A 321 -14.77 -1.15 4.58
CA GLY A 321 -15.05 0.26 4.41
C GLY A 321 -15.65 0.90 5.65
N VAL A 322 -15.71 2.23 5.65
CA VAL A 322 -16.32 3.02 6.74
C VAL A 322 -17.25 4.08 6.12
N ASP A 323 -18.53 4.03 6.48
CA ASP A 323 -19.50 5.10 6.18
C ASP A 323 -19.52 6.07 7.37
N ASN A 324 -18.76 7.13 7.24
CA ASN A 324 -18.61 8.15 8.28
C ASN A 324 -19.88 8.95 8.51
N GLU A 325 -20.71 9.16 7.48
CA GLU A 325 -21.95 9.92 7.58
C GLU A 325 -22.99 9.20 8.43
N ARG A 326 -23.07 7.87 8.30
CA ARG A 326 -24.01 7.03 9.02
C ARG A 326 -23.43 6.37 10.29
N GLY A 327 -22.10 6.43 10.45
CA GLY A 327 -21.41 5.81 11.55
C GLY A 327 -21.36 4.28 11.47
N TYR A 328 -21.17 3.74 10.24
CA TYR A 328 -21.07 2.30 10.00
C TYR A 328 -19.64 1.87 9.65
N VAL A 329 -19.27 0.70 10.13
CA VAL A 329 -18.08 -0.02 9.70
C VAL A 329 -18.52 -1.29 8.99
N PHE A 330 -17.99 -1.53 7.80
CA PHE A 330 -18.20 -2.74 7.01
C PHE A 330 -16.99 -3.65 7.19
N LEU A 331 -17.27 -4.92 7.43
CA LEU A 331 -16.26 -5.91 7.81
C LEU A 331 -16.44 -7.17 6.96
N LEU A 332 -15.32 -7.75 6.54
CA LEU A 332 -15.29 -9.12 6.05
C LEU A 332 -14.98 -10.08 7.18
N GLY A 333 -15.62 -11.23 7.23
CA GLY A 333 -15.38 -12.20 8.29
C GLY A 333 -15.92 -13.58 8.01
N GLN A 334 -15.44 -14.53 8.80
CA GLN A 334 -15.63 -15.96 8.61
C GLN A 334 -16.02 -16.66 9.90
N GLY A 335 -16.71 -17.79 9.78
CA GLY A 335 -16.99 -18.70 10.90
C GLY A 335 -18.04 -18.22 11.90
N ARG A 336 -18.85 -17.18 11.58
CA ARG A 336 -19.91 -16.67 12.44
C ARG A 336 -21.24 -17.35 12.22
N GLU A 337 -21.57 -17.67 10.98
CA GLU A 337 -22.88 -18.20 10.62
C GLU A 337 -22.95 -19.71 10.90
N SER A 338 -23.99 -20.13 11.61
CA SER A 338 -24.14 -21.53 12.05
C SER A 338 -24.66 -22.41 10.92
N GLY A 339 -23.99 -23.53 10.69
CA GLY A 339 -24.41 -24.53 9.71
C GLY A 339 -23.81 -24.34 8.32
N GLU A 340 -22.97 -23.33 8.14
CA GLU A 340 -22.20 -23.08 6.93
C GLU A 340 -20.75 -23.53 7.09
N ASP A 341 -20.00 -23.58 5.98
CA ASP A 341 -18.56 -23.80 6.03
C ASP A 341 -17.89 -22.62 6.77
N PRO A 342 -17.11 -22.87 7.83
CA PRO A 342 -16.49 -21.81 8.62
C PRO A 342 -15.44 -20.97 7.86
N TYR A 343 -15.04 -21.38 6.66
CA TYR A 343 -14.13 -20.65 5.78
C TYR A 343 -14.86 -19.74 4.78
N TYR A 344 -16.19 -19.76 4.72
CA TYR A 344 -16.92 -18.85 3.86
C TYR A 344 -16.86 -17.43 4.39
N GLN A 345 -16.45 -16.51 3.52
CA GLN A 345 -16.35 -15.09 3.83
C GLN A 345 -17.67 -14.38 3.58
N HIS A 346 -18.05 -13.54 4.53
CA HIS A 346 -19.26 -12.74 4.48
C HIS A 346 -18.98 -11.26 4.78
N LEU A 347 -19.87 -10.41 4.27
CA LEU A 347 -19.89 -8.97 4.56
C LEU A 347 -20.82 -8.68 5.73
N TYR A 348 -20.29 -8.01 6.73
CA TYR A 348 -21.02 -7.52 7.89
C TYR A 348 -20.99 -6.00 7.98
N ARG A 349 -21.98 -5.45 8.66
CA ARG A 349 -22.01 -4.04 9.05
C ARG A 349 -22.19 -3.95 10.56
N VAL A 350 -21.47 -3.04 11.21
CA VAL A 350 -21.59 -2.73 12.64
C VAL A 350 -21.57 -1.22 12.86
N ASN A 351 -22.25 -0.73 13.89
CA ASN A 351 -22.19 0.68 14.28
C ASN A 351 -20.86 1.01 14.99
N LEU A 352 -20.43 2.26 14.95
CA LEU A 352 -19.20 2.73 15.64
C LEU A 352 -19.23 2.57 17.17
N ASP A 353 -20.40 2.33 17.77
CA ASP A 353 -20.54 1.98 19.20
C ASP A 353 -20.50 0.47 19.48
N GLY A 354 -20.34 -0.37 18.42
CA GLY A 354 -20.33 -1.82 18.51
C GLY A 354 -21.72 -2.47 18.47
N SER A 355 -22.79 -1.69 18.41
CA SER A 355 -24.15 -2.23 18.30
C SER A 355 -24.52 -2.57 16.86
N GLY A 356 -25.57 -3.37 16.67
CA GLY A 356 -26.23 -3.56 15.38
C GLY A 356 -25.43 -4.38 14.36
N LEU A 357 -24.56 -5.29 14.80
CA LEU A 357 -23.83 -6.19 13.89
C LEU A 357 -24.82 -7.00 13.04
N THR A 358 -24.75 -6.84 11.72
CA THR A 358 -25.70 -7.37 10.76
C THR A 358 -24.98 -8.02 9.57
N LEU A 359 -25.36 -9.22 9.20
CA LEU A 359 -24.96 -9.89 7.96
C LEU A 359 -25.67 -9.24 6.76
N LEU A 360 -24.90 -8.87 5.71
CA LEU A 360 -25.44 -8.16 4.54
C LEU A 360 -25.65 -9.07 3.32
N ASN A 361 -24.90 -10.14 3.19
CA ASN A 361 -24.94 -11.07 2.05
C ASN A 361 -25.17 -12.52 2.53
N PRO A 362 -26.38 -12.84 3.04
CA PRO A 362 -26.68 -14.18 3.55
C PRO A 362 -26.67 -15.22 2.43
N GLY A 363 -26.28 -16.45 2.76
CA GLY A 363 -26.26 -17.59 1.87
C GLY A 363 -25.07 -18.49 2.14
N ASP A 364 -25.24 -19.80 1.95
CA ASP A 364 -24.21 -20.83 2.18
C ASP A 364 -23.21 -20.85 1.01
N PHE A 365 -22.46 -19.73 0.83
CA PHE A 365 -21.48 -19.51 -0.22
C PHE A 365 -20.32 -18.66 0.28
N ASP A 366 -19.14 -18.89 -0.29
CA ASP A 366 -18.01 -17.96 -0.16
C ASP A 366 -18.25 -16.72 -1.04
N HIS A 367 -18.05 -15.53 -0.46
CA HIS A 367 -18.29 -14.27 -1.12
C HIS A 367 -17.00 -13.44 -1.24
N ARG A 368 -16.79 -12.88 -2.43
CA ARG A 368 -15.83 -11.80 -2.63
C ARG A 368 -16.59 -10.48 -2.73
N VAL A 369 -16.12 -9.49 -2.00
CA VAL A 369 -16.80 -8.19 -1.91
C VAL A 369 -15.86 -7.07 -2.32
N ASN A 370 -16.30 -6.29 -3.29
CA ASN A 370 -15.68 -5.02 -3.64
C ASN A 370 -16.55 -3.87 -3.11
N MET A 371 -16.02 -3.12 -2.15
CA MET A 371 -16.69 -1.94 -1.60
C MET A 371 -16.36 -0.72 -2.46
N GLY A 372 -17.39 0.03 -2.84
CA GLY A 372 -17.22 1.33 -3.50
C GLY A 372 -16.64 2.37 -2.53
N GLU A 373 -15.92 3.36 -3.04
CA GLU A 373 -15.24 4.41 -2.24
C GLU A 373 -16.14 5.11 -1.23
N SER A 374 -17.38 5.38 -1.60
CA SER A 374 -18.36 6.00 -0.70
C SER A 374 -18.82 5.08 0.43
N SER A 375 -18.41 3.80 0.44
CA SER A 375 -18.91 2.75 1.34
C SER A 375 -20.45 2.63 1.36
N ARG A 376 -21.12 3.07 0.28
CA ARG A 376 -22.58 3.02 0.16
C ARG A 376 -23.07 1.88 -0.70
N PHE A 377 -22.21 1.37 -1.55
CA PHE A 377 -22.49 0.29 -2.50
C PHE A 377 -21.36 -0.75 -2.46
N PHE A 378 -21.72 -1.98 -2.71
CA PHE A 378 -20.75 -3.08 -2.85
C PHE A 378 -21.22 -4.06 -3.92
N VAL A 379 -20.28 -4.77 -4.50
CA VAL A 379 -20.49 -5.83 -5.49
C VAL A 379 -19.86 -7.13 -5.00
#